data_35055026a4e5456034d6eee7a42885bd
#
_entry.id   35055026a4e5456034d6eee7a42885bd
#
_cell.length_a   1.000
_cell.length_b   1.000
_cell.length_c   1.000
_cell.angle_alpha   90.00
_cell.angle_beta   90.00
_cell.angle_gamma   90.00
#
_symmetry.space_group_name_H-M   'P 1'
#
loop_
_entity.id
_entity.type
_entity.pdbx_description
1 polymer ?
#
loop_
_entity_poly.entity_id
_entity_poly.type
_entity_poly.pdbx_seq_one_letter_code
_entity_poly.pdbx_strand_id
1 'polypeptide(L)'
;YASLAERDIYGDDYFYWELYEMAEKIQKESKTAKNTVVYSEGATSLTYYEKGAWALFVLRNQIGDANFQTAVKNYLDKYGFKNVSTDEFLKEVESVYSFNSDKFKKEWLTNQSFDIKQAVFLLKNNPMIQQYLELVDKQALPFSSKKEYLLNVLTTSPYEKVKQEVIYQIHNVPYEEAKEFYDYVANSDNVKVRQAMVQVLKEIPNEYVEAYKTFLDDGSYLTQEMALKNIWYQRPDLKHQVLDKSKNWEGFNDKNLRITWLMLALATDNYYPEKKANWYKELEGYAYSKYNS
;
A
#
# COMPACT_ATOMS: atom_id res chain seq x y z
N TYR A 1 10.63 -1.02 17.10
CA TYR A 1 11.39 0.24 17.10
C TYR A 1 11.44 0.89 15.72
N ALA A 2 11.73 0.14 14.64
CA ALA A 2 11.75 0.70 13.29
C ALA A 2 10.44 1.43 12.97
N SER A 3 9.29 0.81 13.21
CA SER A 3 7.98 1.41 12.97
C SER A 3 7.70 2.68 13.81
N LEU A 4 8.30 2.79 15.01
CA LEU A 4 8.18 4.01 15.81
C LEU A 4 9.06 5.14 15.27
N ALA A 5 10.27 4.83 14.77
CA ALA A 5 11.10 5.81 14.09
C ALA A 5 10.44 6.30 12.79
N GLU A 6 9.81 5.39 12.04
CA GLU A 6 9.02 5.73 10.86
C GLU A 6 7.80 6.59 11.21
N ARG A 7 7.13 6.35 12.33
CA ARG A 7 6.06 7.20 12.86
C ARG A 7 6.52 8.63 13.10
N ASP A 8 7.71 8.80 13.70
CA ASP A 8 8.29 10.12 13.96
C ASP A 8 8.62 10.89 12.68
N ILE A 9 8.93 10.17 11.59
CA ILE A 9 9.27 10.75 10.26
C ILE A 9 8.02 11.00 9.42
N TYR A 10 7.11 10.01 9.34
CA TYR A 10 5.99 9.99 8.39
C TYR A 10 4.63 10.26 9.03
N GLY A 11 4.56 10.34 10.35
CA GLY A 11 3.34 10.64 11.11
C GLY A 11 2.49 9.45 11.47
N ASP A 12 1.42 9.74 12.22
CA ASP A 12 0.51 8.74 12.78
C ASP A 12 -0.26 7.96 11.70
N ASP A 13 -0.74 8.61 10.66
CA ASP A 13 -1.52 7.96 9.63
C ASP A 13 -0.71 6.90 8.89
N TYR A 14 0.56 7.18 8.58
CA TYR A 14 1.48 6.19 8.02
C TYR A 14 1.66 5.00 8.97
N PHE A 15 1.95 5.26 10.24
CA PHE A 15 2.17 4.21 11.24
C PHE A 15 0.94 3.31 11.42
N TYR A 16 -0.25 3.89 11.54
CA TYR A 16 -1.48 3.11 11.70
C TYR A 16 -1.86 2.36 10.43
N TRP A 17 -1.52 2.88 9.26
CA TRP A 17 -1.70 2.17 8.00
C TRP A 17 -0.81 0.93 7.91
N GLU A 18 0.48 1.05 8.23
CA GLU A 18 1.39 -0.09 8.29
C GLU A 18 0.90 -1.16 9.27
N LEU A 19 0.41 -0.76 10.45
CA LEU A 19 -0.19 -1.70 11.40
C LEU A 19 -1.42 -2.40 10.82
N TYR A 20 -2.25 -1.69 10.08
CA TYR A 20 -3.41 -2.28 9.41
C TYR A 20 -2.99 -3.32 8.36
N GLU A 21 -2.04 -3.00 7.49
CA GLU A 21 -1.52 -3.95 6.51
C GLU A 21 -0.86 -5.17 7.17
N MET A 22 -0.10 -4.96 8.24
CA MET A 22 0.47 -6.06 9.04
C MET A 22 -0.64 -6.97 9.59
N ALA A 23 -1.71 -6.38 10.16
CA ALA A 23 -2.83 -7.16 10.72
C ALA A 23 -3.50 -8.04 9.66
N GLU A 24 -3.71 -7.53 8.45
CA GLU A 24 -4.28 -8.31 7.35
C GLU A 24 -3.36 -9.46 6.90
N LYS A 25 -2.04 -9.19 6.80
CA LYS A 25 -1.05 -10.22 6.45
C LYS A 25 -1.00 -11.33 7.51
N ILE A 26 -0.95 -10.96 8.79
CA ILE A 26 -0.94 -11.91 9.91
C ILE A 26 -2.23 -12.73 9.95
N GLN A 27 -3.38 -12.09 9.73
CA GLN A 27 -4.67 -12.78 9.66
C GLN A 27 -4.70 -13.80 8.52
N LYS A 28 -4.18 -13.45 7.35
CA LYS A 28 -4.11 -14.36 6.20
C LYS A 28 -3.18 -15.53 6.51
N GLU A 29 -1.99 -15.27 7.06
CA GLU A 29 -1.03 -16.30 7.41
C GLU A 29 -1.57 -17.23 8.49
N SER A 30 -2.24 -16.71 9.52
CA SER A 30 -2.80 -17.52 10.61
C SER A 30 -3.82 -18.58 10.15
N LYS A 31 -4.39 -18.42 8.95
CA LYS A 31 -5.31 -19.40 8.33
C LYS A 31 -4.60 -20.48 7.52
N THR A 32 -3.37 -20.26 7.09
CA THR A 32 -2.68 -21.09 6.10
C THR A 32 -1.37 -21.71 6.60
N ALA A 33 -0.65 -21.03 7.50
CA ALA A 33 0.65 -21.49 7.99
C ALA A 33 0.49 -22.51 9.13
N LYS A 34 1.42 -23.47 9.16
CA LYS A 34 1.45 -24.51 10.18
C LYS A 34 1.89 -24.03 11.55
N ASN A 35 2.68 -22.96 11.61
CA ASN A 35 3.21 -22.41 12.85
C ASN A 35 3.26 -20.86 12.79
N THR A 36 2.38 -20.23 13.54
CA THR A 36 2.24 -18.78 13.67
C THR A 36 2.42 -18.33 15.13
N VAL A 37 3.20 -19.07 15.90
CA VAL A 37 3.53 -18.78 17.30
C VAL A 37 4.81 -17.97 17.37
N VAL A 38 4.75 -16.74 17.87
CA VAL A 38 5.93 -15.85 17.99
C VAL A 38 7.04 -16.48 18.84
N TYR A 39 6.67 -17.25 19.84
CA TYR A 39 7.58 -17.89 20.80
C TYR A 39 8.09 -19.27 20.37
N SER A 40 7.99 -19.61 19.09
CA SER A 40 8.33 -20.94 18.59
C SER A 40 9.49 -20.89 17.60
N GLU A 41 10.46 -21.78 17.77
CA GLU A 41 11.49 -22.03 16.77
C GLU A 41 10.83 -22.51 15.46
N GLY A 42 11.24 -21.94 14.32
CA GLY A 42 10.72 -22.29 13.00
C GLY A 42 9.41 -21.56 12.60
N ALA A 43 9.03 -20.52 13.31
CA ALA A 43 8.01 -19.59 12.82
C ALA A 43 8.51 -18.81 11.59
N THR A 44 7.60 -18.28 10.79
CA THR A 44 7.95 -17.49 9.60
C THR A 44 8.52 -16.13 9.97
N SER A 45 9.21 -15.48 9.03
CA SER A 45 9.66 -14.09 9.21
C SER A 45 8.51 -13.14 9.52
N LEU A 46 7.36 -13.32 8.87
CA LEU A 46 6.15 -12.52 9.13
C LEU A 46 5.68 -12.69 10.58
N THR A 47 5.66 -13.92 11.09
CA THR A 47 5.31 -14.19 12.51
C THR A 47 6.30 -13.53 13.46
N TYR A 48 7.61 -13.66 13.25
CA TYR A 48 8.60 -13.06 14.15
C TYR A 48 8.55 -11.54 14.14
N TYR A 49 8.55 -10.92 12.97
CA TYR A 49 8.65 -9.47 12.87
C TYR A 49 7.30 -8.77 12.99
N GLU A 50 6.31 -9.15 12.18
CA GLU A 50 5.05 -8.39 12.13
C GLU A 50 4.13 -8.74 13.31
N LYS A 51 3.94 -10.03 13.61
CA LYS A 51 3.13 -10.41 14.77
C LYS A 51 3.81 -10.05 16.09
N GLY A 52 5.16 -10.11 16.15
CA GLY A 52 5.93 -9.60 17.28
C GLY A 52 5.78 -8.09 17.47
N ALA A 53 5.82 -7.31 16.37
CA ALA A 53 5.58 -5.86 16.42
C ALA A 53 4.15 -5.55 16.90
N TRP A 54 3.15 -6.31 16.46
CA TRP A 54 1.78 -6.21 16.95
C TRP A 54 1.66 -6.50 18.45
N ALA A 55 2.32 -7.54 18.95
CA ALA A 55 2.35 -7.83 20.38
C ALA A 55 2.92 -6.65 21.18
N LEU A 56 4.01 -6.04 20.70
CA LEU A 56 4.59 -4.85 21.33
C LEU A 56 3.67 -3.61 21.23
N PHE A 57 2.95 -3.45 20.13
CA PHE A 57 1.96 -2.38 20.00
C PHE A 57 0.82 -2.54 21.00
N VAL A 58 0.29 -3.75 21.17
CA VAL A 58 -0.74 -4.05 22.18
C VAL A 58 -0.20 -3.80 23.57
N LEU A 59 0.99 -4.29 23.89
CA LEU A 59 1.63 -4.05 25.19
C LEU A 59 1.75 -2.56 25.48
N ARG A 60 2.25 -1.77 24.53
CA ARG A 60 2.36 -0.32 24.67
C ARG A 60 1.02 0.36 24.93
N ASN A 61 -0.06 -0.08 24.24
CA ASN A 61 -1.42 0.43 24.49
C ASN A 61 -1.94 0.06 25.90
N GLN A 62 -1.56 -1.12 26.42
CA GLN A 62 -1.99 -1.57 27.75
C GLN A 62 -1.31 -0.81 28.89
N ILE A 63 0.00 -0.56 28.77
CA ILE A 63 0.80 0.03 29.86
C ILE A 63 1.04 1.54 29.69
N GLY A 64 0.74 2.08 28.51
CA GLY A 64 0.97 3.48 28.15
C GLY A 64 2.41 3.75 27.68
N ASP A 65 2.56 4.81 26.91
CA ASP A 65 3.82 5.18 26.24
C ASP A 65 4.99 5.40 27.21
N ALA A 66 4.77 6.13 28.29
CA ALA A 66 5.82 6.46 29.27
C ALA A 66 6.36 5.21 29.96
N ASN A 67 5.48 4.30 30.40
CA ASN A 67 5.89 3.04 31.02
C ASN A 67 6.60 2.13 30.01
N PHE A 68 6.10 2.06 28.77
CA PHE A 68 6.73 1.28 27.72
C PHE A 68 8.14 1.77 27.41
N GLN A 69 8.35 3.09 27.26
CA GLN A 69 9.68 3.67 27.05
C GLN A 69 10.61 3.39 28.20
N THR A 70 10.12 3.52 29.46
CA THR A 70 10.91 3.22 30.67
C THR A 70 11.32 1.75 30.73
N ALA A 71 10.38 0.83 30.48
CA ALA A 71 10.67 -0.62 30.46
C ALA A 71 11.72 -0.98 29.42
N VAL A 72 11.58 -0.43 28.20
CA VAL A 72 12.55 -0.67 27.12
C VAL A 72 13.92 -0.09 27.45
N LYS A 73 13.99 1.12 28.00
CA LYS A 73 15.25 1.71 28.43
C LYS A 73 15.92 0.84 29.49
N ASN A 74 15.21 0.45 30.54
CA ASN A 74 15.74 -0.42 31.59
C ASN A 74 16.25 -1.75 31.02
N TYR A 75 15.49 -2.34 30.09
CA TYR A 75 15.89 -3.57 29.42
C TYR A 75 17.19 -3.40 28.63
N LEU A 76 17.32 -2.34 27.83
CA LEU A 76 18.53 -2.08 27.05
C LEU A 76 19.74 -1.77 27.93
N ASP A 77 19.57 -0.97 28.99
CA ASP A 77 20.63 -0.62 29.94
C ASP A 77 21.15 -1.85 30.69
N LYS A 78 20.26 -2.77 31.08
CA LYS A 78 20.60 -3.96 31.85
C LYS A 78 21.16 -5.11 31.02
N TYR A 79 20.63 -5.28 29.80
CA TYR A 79 20.88 -6.45 28.98
C TYR A 79 21.59 -6.13 27.66
N GLY A 80 22.01 -4.92 27.42
CA GLY A 80 22.75 -4.54 26.22
C GLY A 80 23.94 -5.49 25.94
N PHE A 81 24.02 -5.97 24.71
CA PHE A 81 25.05 -6.92 24.25
C PHE A 81 25.04 -8.31 24.93
N LYS A 82 23.93 -8.68 25.58
CA LYS A 82 23.75 -10.00 26.19
C LYS A 82 22.70 -10.81 25.44
N ASN A 83 22.79 -12.14 25.55
CA ASN A 83 21.69 -13.02 25.17
C ASN A 83 20.59 -12.93 26.21
N VAL A 84 19.37 -12.71 25.77
CA VAL A 84 18.20 -12.47 26.62
C VAL A 84 16.99 -13.24 26.13
N SER A 85 16.09 -13.52 27.05
CA SER A 85 14.80 -14.13 26.78
C SER A 85 13.68 -13.07 26.78
N THR A 86 12.55 -13.41 26.19
CA THR A 86 11.34 -12.57 26.28
C THR A 86 10.87 -12.40 27.73
N ASP A 87 11.11 -13.40 28.60
CA ASP A 87 10.72 -13.31 30.00
C ASP A 87 11.52 -12.24 30.76
N GLU A 88 12.77 -12.03 30.39
CA GLU A 88 13.59 -10.95 30.97
C GLU A 88 13.06 -9.58 30.56
N PHE A 89 12.64 -9.43 29.31
CA PHE A 89 11.96 -8.21 28.87
C PHE A 89 10.63 -7.96 29.63
N LEU A 90 9.80 -8.99 29.74
CA LEU A 90 8.51 -8.86 30.43
C LEU A 90 8.67 -8.56 31.94
N LYS A 91 9.74 -9.04 32.60
CA LYS A 91 10.09 -8.65 33.97
C LYS A 91 10.40 -7.16 34.10
N GLU A 92 11.09 -6.57 33.09
CA GLU A 92 11.31 -5.11 33.10
C GLU A 92 9.99 -4.35 32.93
N VAL A 93 9.05 -4.88 32.13
CA VAL A 93 7.68 -4.32 32.04
C VAL A 93 6.97 -4.38 33.38
N GLU A 94 6.99 -5.53 34.06
CA GLU A 94 6.36 -5.71 35.40
C GLU A 94 6.99 -4.81 36.47
N SER A 95 8.26 -4.47 36.33
CA SER A 95 8.96 -3.59 37.26
C SER A 95 8.48 -2.14 37.21
N VAL A 96 7.91 -1.70 36.08
CA VAL A 96 7.45 -0.32 35.87
C VAL A 96 5.93 -0.17 35.88
N TYR A 97 5.19 -1.24 35.63
CA TYR A 97 3.73 -1.23 35.57
C TYR A 97 3.12 -2.54 36.05
N SER A 98 2.02 -2.47 36.80
CA SER A 98 1.28 -3.67 37.24
C SER A 98 0.66 -4.35 36.04
N PHE A 99 1.28 -5.44 35.58
CA PHE A 99 1.01 -6.12 34.33
C PHE A 99 1.00 -7.64 34.53
N ASN A 100 0.12 -8.34 33.84
CA ASN A 100 0.06 -9.80 33.88
C ASN A 100 0.77 -10.39 32.65
N SER A 101 2.07 -10.68 32.78
CA SER A 101 2.90 -11.21 31.70
C SER A 101 2.45 -12.58 31.20
N ASP A 102 1.95 -13.45 32.09
CA ASP A 102 1.49 -14.80 31.69
C ASP A 102 0.23 -14.73 30.83
N LYS A 103 -0.71 -13.84 31.14
CA LYS A 103 -1.87 -13.59 30.29
C LYS A 103 -1.44 -13.04 28.93
N PHE A 104 -0.57 -12.05 28.91
CA PHE A 104 -0.06 -11.47 27.67
C PHE A 104 0.67 -12.50 26.80
N LYS A 105 1.56 -13.31 27.40
CA LYS A 105 2.23 -14.41 26.69
C LYS A 105 1.24 -15.36 26.05
N LYS A 106 0.22 -15.79 26.80
CA LYS A 106 -0.79 -16.73 26.33
C LYS A 106 -1.59 -16.15 25.15
N GLU A 107 -1.95 -14.88 25.20
CA GLU A 107 -2.80 -14.24 24.19
C GLU A 107 -2.02 -13.86 22.93
N TRP A 108 -0.79 -13.36 23.07
CA TRP A 108 -0.06 -12.74 21.96
C TRP A 108 1.18 -13.49 21.50
N LEU A 109 1.88 -14.20 22.37
CA LEU A 109 3.18 -14.81 22.02
C LEU A 109 3.08 -16.31 21.74
N THR A 110 2.19 -17.04 22.45
CA THR A 110 2.01 -18.48 22.29
C THR A 110 0.75 -18.90 21.55
N ASN A 111 -0.16 -17.98 21.29
CA ASN A 111 -1.37 -18.23 20.51
C ASN A 111 -1.05 -18.29 19.01
N GLN A 112 -1.52 -19.33 18.32
CA GLN A 112 -1.42 -19.42 16.85
C GLN A 112 -2.36 -18.44 16.14
N SER A 113 -3.57 -18.22 16.69
CA SER A 113 -4.52 -17.32 16.10
C SER A 113 -4.14 -15.86 16.31
N PHE A 114 -4.67 -14.98 15.46
CA PHE A 114 -4.57 -13.54 15.59
C PHE A 114 -5.99 -12.97 15.73
N ASP A 115 -6.22 -12.21 16.80
CA ASP A 115 -7.54 -11.59 17.01
C ASP A 115 -7.66 -10.29 16.21
N ILE A 116 -8.12 -10.44 14.97
CA ILE A 116 -8.35 -9.30 14.08
C ILE A 116 -9.39 -8.31 14.62
N LYS A 117 -10.35 -8.75 15.42
CA LYS A 117 -11.36 -7.84 15.99
C LYS A 117 -10.75 -6.91 17.02
N GLN A 118 -9.88 -7.44 17.87
CA GLN A 118 -9.12 -6.63 18.83
C GLN A 118 -8.15 -5.69 18.09
N ALA A 119 -7.48 -6.17 17.04
CA ALA A 119 -6.60 -5.34 16.22
C ALA A 119 -7.37 -4.16 15.60
N VAL A 120 -8.49 -4.42 14.95
CA VAL A 120 -9.36 -3.39 14.34
C VAL A 120 -9.87 -2.40 15.41
N PHE A 121 -10.24 -2.88 16.59
CA PHE A 121 -10.66 -2.00 17.68
C PHE A 121 -9.56 -1.00 18.08
N LEU A 122 -8.31 -1.47 18.22
CA LEU A 122 -7.16 -0.60 18.53
C LEU A 122 -6.83 0.38 17.40
N LEU A 123 -6.94 -0.09 16.16
CA LEU A 123 -6.66 0.73 14.97
C LEU A 123 -7.66 1.88 14.79
N LYS A 124 -8.92 1.71 15.21
CA LYS A 124 -9.97 2.75 15.15
C LYS A 124 -9.68 3.99 16.02
N ASN A 125 -8.63 3.96 16.85
CA ASN A 125 -8.15 5.16 17.53
C ASN A 125 -7.53 6.19 16.57
N ASN A 126 -7.16 5.78 15.34
CA ASN A 126 -6.72 6.69 14.30
C ASN A 126 -7.90 7.06 13.38
N PRO A 127 -8.17 8.36 13.17
CA PRO A 127 -9.34 8.81 12.38
C PRO A 127 -9.30 8.38 10.91
N MET A 128 -8.10 8.29 10.29
CA MET A 128 -7.96 7.79 8.92
C MET A 128 -8.40 6.34 8.82
N ILE A 129 -7.91 5.49 9.72
CA ILE A 129 -8.28 4.06 9.75
C ILE A 129 -9.77 3.90 10.05
N GLN A 130 -10.31 4.68 10.97
CA GLN A 130 -11.75 4.65 11.23
C GLN A 130 -12.55 4.93 9.96
N GLN A 131 -12.24 6.02 9.26
CA GLN A 131 -12.95 6.38 8.02
C GLN A 131 -12.75 5.34 6.91
N TYR A 132 -11.54 4.78 6.80
CA TYR A 132 -11.25 3.70 5.85
C TYR A 132 -12.11 2.45 6.12
N LEU A 133 -12.17 2.01 7.37
CA LEU A 133 -12.97 0.84 7.76
C LEU A 133 -14.47 1.07 7.56
N GLU A 134 -14.98 2.29 7.77
CA GLU A 134 -16.37 2.65 7.46
C GLU A 134 -16.67 2.52 5.95
N LEU A 135 -15.70 2.82 5.08
CA LEU A 135 -15.82 2.58 3.63
C LEU A 135 -15.83 1.09 3.30
N VAL A 136 -14.91 0.32 3.90
CA VAL A 136 -14.82 -1.13 3.70
C VAL A 136 -16.11 -1.82 4.14
N ASP A 137 -16.69 -1.43 5.27
CA ASP A 137 -17.97 -1.97 5.76
C ASP A 137 -19.12 -1.73 4.75
N LYS A 138 -19.04 -0.68 3.93
CA LYS A 138 -20.02 -0.36 2.89
C LYS A 138 -19.70 -0.95 1.52
N GLN A 139 -18.59 -1.65 1.37
CA GLN A 139 -18.14 -2.16 0.06
C GLN A 139 -19.19 -3.03 -0.62
N ALA A 140 -19.86 -3.91 0.13
CA ALA A 140 -20.88 -4.82 -0.40
C ALA A 140 -22.22 -4.16 -0.75
N LEU A 141 -22.44 -2.90 -0.37
CA LEU A 141 -23.68 -2.20 -0.68
C LEU A 141 -23.79 -1.85 -2.17
N PRO A 142 -25.01 -1.83 -2.75
CA PRO A 142 -25.23 -1.34 -4.10
C PRO A 142 -24.69 0.09 -4.29
N PHE A 143 -24.11 0.36 -5.45
CA PHE A 143 -23.52 1.68 -5.73
C PHE A 143 -24.52 2.82 -5.54
N SER A 144 -25.75 2.65 -6.03
CA SER A 144 -26.82 3.66 -5.91
C SER A 144 -27.11 4.07 -4.48
N SER A 145 -26.94 3.17 -3.50
CA SER A 145 -27.20 3.47 -2.08
C SER A 145 -26.04 4.18 -1.37
N LYS A 146 -24.82 4.12 -1.95
CA LYS A 146 -23.62 4.70 -1.34
C LYS A 146 -22.97 5.80 -2.20
N LYS A 147 -23.48 6.11 -3.38
CA LYS A 147 -22.92 7.08 -4.33
C LYS A 147 -22.62 8.43 -3.68
N GLU A 148 -23.63 9.04 -3.05
CA GLU A 148 -23.49 10.36 -2.41
C GLU A 148 -22.45 10.32 -1.27
N TYR A 149 -22.48 9.27 -0.46
CA TYR A 149 -21.49 9.09 0.60
C TYR A 149 -20.07 8.97 0.04
N LEU A 150 -19.86 8.13 -0.99
CA LEU A 150 -18.55 7.96 -1.63
C LEU A 150 -18.06 9.27 -2.24
N LEU A 151 -18.91 10.02 -2.93
CA LEU A 151 -18.55 11.30 -3.55
C LEU A 151 -18.17 12.33 -2.47
N ASN A 152 -18.94 12.40 -1.39
CA ASN A 152 -18.61 13.27 -0.27
C ASN A 152 -17.25 12.91 0.33
N VAL A 153 -16.98 11.62 0.58
CA VAL A 153 -15.68 11.17 1.11
C VAL A 153 -14.55 11.50 0.14
N LEU A 154 -14.72 11.25 -1.16
CA LEU A 154 -13.69 11.54 -2.17
C LEU A 154 -13.31 13.03 -2.19
N THR A 155 -14.30 13.92 -2.05
CA THR A 155 -14.10 15.36 -2.16
C THR A 155 -13.62 16.00 -0.85
N THR A 156 -14.05 15.49 0.31
CA THR A 156 -13.81 16.14 1.61
C THR A 156 -12.79 15.48 2.50
N SER A 157 -12.52 14.17 2.33
CA SER A 157 -11.54 13.48 3.18
C SER A 157 -10.13 14.07 2.98
N PRO A 158 -9.37 14.32 4.05
CA PRO A 158 -7.98 14.72 3.94
C PRO A 158 -7.05 13.52 3.67
N TYR A 159 -7.52 12.28 3.79
CA TYR A 159 -6.72 11.07 3.80
C TYR A 159 -6.62 10.42 2.42
N GLU A 160 -5.40 10.31 1.90
CA GLU A 160 -5.15 9.71 0.57
C GLU A 160 -5.64 8.26 0.46
N LYS A 161 -5.36 7.43 1.48
CA LYS A 161 -5.78 6.02 1.51
C LYS A 161 -7.30 5.86 1.47
N VAL A 162 -8.01 6.75 2.13
CA VAL A 162 -9.48 6.79 2.11
C VAL A 162 -10.01 7.16 0.73
N LYS A 163 -9.42 8.17 0.09
CA LYS A 163 -9.78 8.55 -1.29
C LYS A 163 -9.46 7.45 -2.30
N GLN A 164 -8.31 6.78 -2.16
CA GLN A 164 -7.97 5.63 -3.00
C GLN A 164 -9.00 4.50 -2.88
N GLU A 165 -9.46 4.20 -1.67
CA GLU A 165 -10.48 3.17 -1.45
C GLU A 165 -11.80 3.52 -2.16
N VAL A 166 -12.20 4.80 -2.17
CA VAL A 166 -13.37 5.23 -2.96
C VAL A 166 -13.19 4.88 -4.44
N ILE A 167 -12.02 5.16 -5.01
CA ILE A 167 -11.71 4.84 -6.41
C ILE A 167 -11.73 3.33 -6.65
N TYR A 168 -11.22 2.53 -5.72
CA TYR A 168 -11.30 1.07 -5.82
C TYR A 168 -12.74 0.57 -5.79
N GLN A 169 -13.63 1.20 -5.04
CA GLN A 169 -15.04 0.79 -4.97
C GLN A 169 -15.87 1.15 -6.21
N ILE A 170 -15.42 2.11 -7.02
CA ILE A 170 -16.14 2.51 -8.24
C ILE A 170 -15.62 1.85 -9.52
N HIS A 171 -14.57 1.05 -9.48
CA HIS A 171 -13.86 0.54 -10.66
C HIS A 171 -14.70 -0.29 -11.65
N ASN A 172 -15.81 -0.88 -11.19
CA ASN A 172 -16.75 -1.66 -12.02
C ASN A 172 -18.08 -0.92 -12.24
N VAL A 173 -18.19 0.33 -11.81
CA VAL A 173 -19.43 1.12 -11.98
C VAL A 173 -19.43 1.69 -13.41
N PRO A 174 -20.56 1.61 -14.14
CA PRO A 174 -20.67 2.23 -15.45
C PRO A 174 -20.30 3.72 -15.44
N TYR A 175 -19.65 4.19 -16.49
CA TYR A 175 -19.15 5.57 -16.58
C TYR A 175 -20.24 6.61 -16.30
N GLU A 176 -21.41 6.45 -16.93
CA GLU A 176 -22.52 7.38 -16.77
C GLU A 176 -22.99 7.55 -15.31
N GLU A 177 -22.88 6.48 -14.52
CA GLU A 177 -23.25 6.53 -13.10
C GLU A 177 -22.13 7.12 -12.23
N ALA A 178 -20.87 6.92 -12.62
CA ALA A 178 -19.67 7.31 -11.87
C ALA A 178 -18.98 8.57 -12.44
N LYS A 179 -19.56 9.26 -13.42
CA LYS A 179 -18.93 10.38 -14.15
C LYS A 179 -18.34 11.45 -13.22
N GLU A 180 -19.05 11.82 -12.16
CA GLU A 180 -18.60 12.84 -11.20
C GLU A 180 -17.28 12.45 -10.50
N PHE A 181 -17.06 11.15 -10.26
CA PHE A 181 -15.81 10.63 -9.70
C PHE A 181 -14.67 10.73 -10.71
N TYR A 182 -14.93 10.37 -11.97
CA TYR A 182 -13.96 10.49 -13.05
C TYR A 182 -13.55 11.95 -13.28
N ASP A 183 -14.53 12.86 -13.30
CA ASP A 183 -14.29 14.29 -13.45
C ASP A 183 -13.46 14.84 -12.27
N TYR A 184 -13.75 14.40 -11.04
CA TYR A 184 -12.96 14.78 -9.88
C TYR A 184 -11.50 14.31 -10.00
N VAL A 185 -11.27 13.05 -10.40
CA VAL A 185 -9.92 12.49 -10.52
C VAL A 185 -9.12 13.20 -11.61
N ALA A 186 -9.72 13.47 -12.76
CA ALA A 186 -9.05 14.15 -13.88
C ALA A 186 -8.54 15.54 -13.49
N ASN A 187 -9.25 16.23 -12.56
CA ASN A 187 -8.92 17.57 -12.09
C ASN A 187 -8.25 17.58 -10.70
N SER A 188 -7.93 16.43 -10.13
CA SER A 188 -7.36 16.33 -8.79
C SER A 188 -5.85 16.57 -8.81
N ASP A 189 -5.36 17.40 -7.89
CA ASP A 189 -3.92 17.55 -7.63
C ASP A 189 -3.33 16.36 -6.83
N ASN A 190 -4.18 15.48 -6.31
CA ASN A 190 -3.75 14.33 -5.51
C ASN A 190 -3.22 13.21 -6.40
N VAL A 191 -1.88 13.04 -6.41
CA VAL A 191 -1.18 12.01 -7.20
C VAL A 191 -1.69 10.60 -6.89
N LYS A 192 -1.98 10.28 -5.63
CA LYS A 192 -2.40 8.94 -5.21
C LYS A 192 -3.81 8.58 -5.71
N VAL A 193 -4.69 9.56 -5.79
CA VAL A 193 -6.03 9.41 -6.38
C VAL A 193 -5.93 9.13 -7.89
N ARG A 194 -5.07 9.89 -8.60
CA ARG A 194 -4.83 9.65 -10.03
C ARG A 194 -4.16 8.29 -10.28
N GLN A 195 -3.19 7.90 -9.45
CA GLN A 195 -2.59 6.56 -9.49
C GLN A 195 -3.63 5.46 -9.29
N ALA A 196 -4.51 5.58 -8.31
CA ALA A 196 -5.57 4.60 -8.07
C ALA A 196 -6.46 4.43 -9.32
N MET A 197 -6.84 5.54 -9.98
CA MET A 197 -7.68 5.48 -11.18
C MET A 197 -7.00 4.72 -12.33
N VAL A 198 -5.75 5.03 -12.65
CA VAL A 198 -5.06 4.35 -13.77
C VAL A 198 -4.75 2.89 -13.47
N GLN A 199 -4.68 2.51 -12.18
CA GLN A 199 -4.45 1.13 -11.76
C GLN A 199 -5.71 0.27 -11.87
N VAL A 200 -6.89 0.82 -11.58
CA VAL A 200 -8.12 0.02 -11.46
C VAL A 200 -9.03 0.11 -12.66
N LEU A 201 -8.92 1.14 -13.48
CA LEU A 201 -9.77 1.34 -14.64
C LEU A 201 -9.49 0.29 -15.72
N LYS A 202 -10.37 -0.73 -15.79
CA LYS A 202 -10.22 -1.86 -16.74
C LYS A 202 -10.54 -1.47 -18.17
N GLU A 203 -11.42 -0.50 -18.36
CA GLU A 203 -11.84 0.00 -19.66
C GLU A 203 -11.93 1.52 -19.63
N ILE A 204 -11.29 2.21 -20.58
CA ILE A 204 -11.35 3.66 -20.70
C ILE A 204 -12.62 4.01 -21.50
N PRO A 205 -13.64 4.61 -20.85
CA PRO A 205 -14.85 5.04 -21.58
C PRO A 205 -14.51 6.01 -22.71
N ASN A 206 -15.22 5.92 -23.83
CA ASN A 206 -14.96 6.79 -24.99
C ASN A 206 -15.02 8.27 -24.62
N GLU A 207 -15.98 8.64 -23.80
CA GLU A 207 -16.23 10.00 -23.32
C GLU A 207 -15.12 10.50 -22.40
N TYR A 208 -14.36 9.57 -21.77
CA TYR A 208 -13.30 9.89 -20.82
C TYR A 208 -11.89 9.89 -21.47
N VAL A 209 -11.74 9.44 -22.71
CA VAL A 209 -10.43 9.26 -23.36
C VAL A 209 -9.61 10.54 -23.36
N GLU A 210 -10.19 11.69 -23.69
CA GLU A 210 -9.46 12.95 -23.75
C GLU A 210 -9.00 13.41 -22.35
N ALA A 211 -9.84 13.26 -21.33
CA ALA A 211 -9.45 13.51 -19.95
C ALA A 211 -8.39 12.49 -19.47
N TYR A 212 -8.52 11.21 -19.86
CA TYR A 212 -7.55 10.17 -19.49
C TYR A 212 -6.17 10.42 -20.10
N LYS A 213 -6.09 10.99 -21.30
CA LYS A 213 -4.82 11.37 -21.97
C LYS A 213 -4.00 12.39 -21.17
N THR A 214 -4.64 13.18 -20.30
CA THR A 214 -3.91 14.11 -19.42
C THR A 214 -2.98 13.40 -18.44
N PHE A 215 -3.26 12.14 -18.09
CA PHE A 215 -2.38 11.32 -17.25
C PHE A 215 -1.03 10.99 -17.91
N LEU A 216 -0.91 11.15 -19.22
CA LEU A 216 0.39 11.06 -19.90
C LEU A 216 1.33 12.23 -19.54
N ASP A 217 0.78 13.34 -19.06
CA ASP A 217 1.54 14.51 -18.60
C ASP A 217 1.64 14.59 -17.08
N ASP A 218 1.26 13.52 -16.36
CA ASP A 218 1.29 13.46 -14.89
C ASP A 218 2.72 13.60 -14.36
N GLY A 219 2.86 14.22 -13.18
CA GLY A 219 4.15 14.32 -12.49
C GLY A 219 4.67 12.98 -11.94
N SER A 220 3.83 11.96 -11.91
CA SER A 220 4.18 10.61 -11.45
C SER A 220 4.52 9.69 -12.62
N TYR A 221 5.74 9.18 -12.64
CA TYR A 221 6.18 8.18 -13.65
C TYR A 221 5.30 6.93 -13.66
N LEU A 222 4.78 6.50 -12.49
CA LEU A 222 3.86 5.38 -12.42
C LEU A 222 2.53 5.68 -13.14
N THR A 223 1.97 6.87 -12.93
CA THR A 223 0.74 7.30 -13.61
C THR A 223 0.96 7.37 -15.12
N GLN A 224 2.07 8.00 -15.55
CA GLN A 224 2.44 8.10 -16.97
C GLN A 224 2.57 6.72 -17.62
N GLU A 225 3.32 5.82 -16.99
CA GLU A 225 3.55 4.46 -17.49
C GLU A 225 2.25 3.69 -17.66
N MET A 226 1.40 3.71 -16.65
CA MET A 226 0.12 2.99 -16.67
C MET A 226 -0.86 3.60 -17.67
N ALA A 227 -0.90 4.94 -17.75
CA ALA A 227 -1.74 5.63 -18.73
C ALA A 227 -1.31 5.27 -20.17
N LEU A 228 -0.01 5.27 -20.45
CA LEU A 228 0.53 4.86 -21.77
C LEU A 228 0.15 3.41 -22.11
N LYS A 229 0.36 2.47 -21.18
CA LYS A 229 -0.01 1.06 -21.36
C LYS A 229 -1.51 0.91 -21.62
N ASN A 230 -2.35 1.53 -20.80
CA ASN A 230 -3.79 1.39 -20.88
C ASN A 230 -4.34 1.96 -22.20
N ILE A 231 -3.90 3.15 -22.61
CA ILE A 231 -4.33 3.73 -23.90
C ILE A 231 -3.82 2.86 -25.06
N TRP A 232 -2.56 2.46 -25.05
CA TRP A 232 -1.99 1.64 -26.10
C TRP A 232 -2.73 0.31 -26.29
N TYR A 233 -3.15 -0.32 -25.18
CA TYR A 233 -3.86 -1.60 -25.17
C TYR A 233 -5.30 -1.45 -25.65
N GLN A 234 -6.00 -0.44 -25.14
CA GLN A 234 -7.44 -0.32 -25.29
C GLN A 234 -7.85 0.54 -26.48
N ARG A 235 -6.95 1.38 -27.01
CA ARG A 235 -7.23 2.31 -28.08
C ARG A 235 -6.24 2.12 -29.24
N PRO A 236 -6.45 1.09 -30.07
CA PRO A 236 -5.58 0.80 -31.23
C PRO A 236 -5.42 1.99 -32.16
N ASP A 237 -6.45 2.82 -32.30
CA ASP A 237 -6.49 4.05 -33.06
C ASP A 237 -5.52 5.14 -32.56
N LEU A 238 -5.16 5.11 -31.28
CA LEU A 238 -4.29 6.09 -30.64
C LEU A 238 -2.85 5.62 -30.44
N LYS A 239 -2.50 4.36 -30.77
CA LYS A 239 -1.17 3.78 -30.52
C LYS A 239 -0.03 4.67 -31.01
N HIS A 240 -0.08 5.10 -32.25
CA HIS A 240 0.97 5.95 -32.85
C HIS A 240 1.06 7.30 -32.14
N GLN A 241 -0.09 7.94 -31.89
CA GLN A 241 -0.15 9.24 -31.19
C GLN A 241 0.49 9.21 -29.82
N VAL A 242 0.15 8.22 -28.98
CA VAL A 242 0.68 8.14 -27.62
C VAL A 242 2.16 7.74 -27.61
N LEU A 243 2.61 6.92 -28.55
CA LEU A 243 4.02 6.60 -28.71
C LEU A 243 4.83 7.80 -29.18
N ASP A 244 4.31 8.62 -30.11
CA ASP A 244 4.99 9.85 -30.56
C ASP A 244 5.09 10.87 -29.41
N LYS A 245 4.05 10.99 -28.57
CA LYS A 245 4.06 11.86 -27.39
C LYS A 245 5.10 11.42 -26.37
N SER A 246 5.25 10.13 -26.14
CA SER A 246 6.09 9.55 -25.07
C SER A 246 7.50 9.12 -25.53
N LYS A 247 7.87 9.33 -26.81
CA LYS A 247 9.13 8.82 -27.40
C LYS A 247 10.41 9.26 -26.69
N ASN A 248 10.38 10.40 -26.00
CA ASN A 248 11.53 10.96 -25.30
C ASN A 248 11.47 10.73 -23.77
N TRP A 249 10.52 9.95 -23.30
CA TRP A 249 10.44 9.65 -21.89
C TRP A 249 11.56 8.72 -21.44
N GLU A 250 12.08 8.97 -20.27
CA GLU A 250 13.15 8.17 -19.65
C GLU A 250 12.68 7.41 -18.42
N GLY A 251 11.96 8.08 -17.54
CA GLY A 251 11.61 7.59 -16.23
C GLY A 251 12.66 7.93 -15.17
N PHE A 252 12.63 7.19 -14.07
CA PHE A 252 13.60 7.33 -13.00
C PHE A 252 14.88 6.52 -13.27
N ASN A 253 15.65 6.19 -12.24
CA ASN A 253 16.93 5.46 -12.35
C ASN A 253 16.78 4.07 -13.01
N ASP A 254 15.63 3.43 -12.87
CA ASP A 254 15.29 2.14 -13.46
C ASP A 254 14.86 2.21 -14.94
N LYS A 255 14.78 3.41 -15.48
CA LYS A 255 14.37 3.67 -16.89
C LYS A 255 13.00 3.07 -17.25
N ASN A 256 12.11 2.94 -16.28
CA ASN A 256 10.82 2.26 -16.45
C ASN A 256 9.99 2.79 -17.62
N LEU A 257 9.91 4.11 -17.80
CA LEU A 257 9.16 4.72 -18.92
C LEU A 257 9.82 4.41 -20.28
N ARG A 258 11.16 4.48 -20.36
CA ARG A 258 11.90 4.19 -21.59
C ARG A 258 11.76 2.73 -21.99
N ILE A 259 11.92 1.82 -21.05
CA ILE A 259 11.76 0.38 -21.27
C ILE A 259 10.33 0.06 -21.73
N THR A 260 9.33 0.60 -21.06
CA THR A 260 7.92 0.43 -21.42
C THR A 260 7.66 0.96 -22.83
N TRP A 261 8.14 2.17 -23.16
CA TRP A 261 7.99 2.74 -24.48
C TRP A 261 8.63 1.86 -25.56
N LEU A 262 9.86 1.39 -25.37
CA LEU A 262 10.55 0.51 -26.32
C LEU A 262 9.76 -0.78 -26.59
N MET A 263 9.24 -1.41 -25.51
CA MET A 263 8.44 -2.62 -25.64
C MET A 263 7.17 -2.37 -26.49
N LEU A 264 6.45 -1.29 -26.21
CA LEU A 264 5.22 -0.94 -26.92
C LEU A 264 5.50 -0.51 -28.37
N ALA A 265 6.56 0.25 -28.62
CA ALA A 265 6.97 0.67 -29.96
C ALA A 265 7.39 -0.53 -30.84
N LEU A 266 8.13 -1.48 -30.27
CA LEU A 266 8.50 -2.72 -30.96
C LEU A 266 7.29 -3.59 -31.30
N ALA A 267 6.30 -3.64 -30.38
CA ALA A 267 5.06 -4.42 -30.54
C ALA A 267 4.01 -3.73 -31.43
N THR A 268 4.23 -2.48 -31.87
CA THR A 268 3.29 -1.76 -32.72
C THR A 268 3.62 -1.97 -34.19
N ASP A 269 2.68 -2.53 -34.96
CA ASP A 269 2.84 -2.74 -36.40
C ASP A 269 2.97 -1.40 -37.13
N ASN A 270 3.83 -1.39 -38.12
CA ASN A 270 4.08 -0.22 -39.00
C ASN A 270 4.54 1.07 -38.28
N TYR A 271 4.91 1.00 -37.01
CA TYR A 271 5.44 2.13 -36.27
C TYR A 271 6.96 2.18 -36.46
N TYR A 272 7.43 3.06 -37.36
CA TYR A 272 8.84 3.28 -37.74
C TYR A 272 9.65 1.98 -37.89
N PRO A 273 9.29 1.08 -38.84
CA PRO A 273 9.90 -0.24 -38.97
C PRO A 273 11.42 -0.20 -39.15
N GLU A 274 11.95 0.87 -39.77
CA GLU A 274 13.38 1.10 -40.00
C GLU A 274 14.15 1.36 -38.67
N LYS A 275 13.49 1.73 -37.60
CA LYS A 275 14.09 2.02 -36.28
C LYS A 275 14.05 0.82 -35.36
N LYS A 276 13.22 -0.19 -35.61
CA LYS A 276 12.99 -1.31 -34.70
C LYS A 276 14.26 -2.07 -34.31
N ALA A 277 15.19 -2.26 -35.23
CA ALA A 277 16.46 -2.92 -34.94
C ALA A 277 17.29 -2.17 -33.90
N ASN A 278 17.32 -0.83 -33.98
CA ASN A 278 18.03 0.00 -33.01
C ASN A 278 17.33 0.00 -31.62
N TRP A 279 16.01 0.06 -31.60
CA TRP A 279 15.22 0.01 -30.37
C TRP A 279 15.34 -1.35 -29.67
N TYR A 280 15.38 -2.44 -30.47
CA TYR A 280 15.61 -3.76 -29.90
C TYR A 280 16.99 -3.85 -29.22
N LYS A 281 18.05 -3.35 -29.89
CA LYS A 281 19.40 -3.32 -29.35
C LYS A 281 19.50 -2.46 -28.08
N GLU A 282 18.78 -1.33 -28.05
CA GLU A 282 18.70 -0.49 -26.85
C GLU A 282 18.03 -1.23 -25.68
N LEU A 283 16.89 -1.88 -25.93
CA LEU A 283 16.15 -2.67 -24.92
C LEU A 283 17.00 -3.84 -24.39
N GLU A 284 17.71 -4.54 -25.28
CA GLU A 284 18.63 -5.60 -24.92
C GLU A 284 19.75 -5.09 -24.00
N GLY A 285 20.28 -3.89 -24.24
CA GLY A 285 21.27 -3.25 -23.39
C GLY A 285 20.80 -3.05 -21.94
N TYR A 286 19.53 -2.70 -21.72
CA TYR A 286 18.96 -2.60 -20.37
C TYR A 286 18.85 -3.97 -19.67
N ALA A 287 18.56 -5.04 -20.40
CA ALA A 287 18.50 -6.39 -19.83
C ALA A 287 19.85 -6.87 -19.31
N TYR A 288 20.92 -6.61 -20.07
CA TYR A 288 22.28 -7.04 -19.68
C TYR A 288 22.90 -6.16 -18.59
N SER A 289 22.56 -4.90 -18.47
CA SER A 289 23.12 -4.02 -17.44
C SER A 289 22.72 -4.43 -16.01
N LYS A 290 21.56 -5.08 -15.85
CA LYS A 290 21.11 -5.62 -14.55
C LYS A 290 21.87 -6.87 -14.08
N TYR A 291 22.58 -7.57 -14.96
CA TYR A 291 23.35 -8.77 -14.58
C TYR A 291 24.81 -8.47 -14.26
N ASN A 292 25.28 -7.23 -14.47
CA ASN A 292 26.67 -6.83 -14.29
C ASN A 292 26.86 -5.78 -13.16
N SER A 293 25.82 -5.49 -12.41
CA SER A 293 25.83 -4.63 -11.22
C SER A 293 25.39 -5.43 -9.97
#